data_39789d995bf4a29401c4d2c326e2f04e
#
_entry.id   39789d995bf4a29401c4d2c326e2f04e
#
_cell.length_a   1.000
_cell.length_b   1.000
_cell.length_c   1.000
_cell.angle_alpha   90.00
_cell.angle_beta   90.00
_cell.angle_gamma   90.00
#
_symmetry.space_group_name_H-M   'P 1'
#
loop_
_entity.id
_entity.type
_entity.pdbx_description
1 polymer ?
#
loop_
_entity_poly.entity_id
_entity_poly.type
_entity_poly.pdbx_seq_one_letter_code
_entity_poly.pdbx_strand_id
1 'polypeptide(L)'
;MPVDWLKGGLKLQGAALWFDARRQAEVSFVSHAHTDHIARHARAIGTRETLTLMQHRVGAIDVTVPLAYRQPWALGDLTLELFPAGHVLGAAQVRVTRPDGHRIVYTGDFSPGAFLTATRAEVPDCDTLIMESTFGHPKYRFPPREQVYDEVAAWCRRHLLQGVRPVLLAYSLGKSQESIQQLAARGLKVAAHESIHAISALYADLGVPIDARRFEGTFEAGEVGLFPPFKKHRPRDVGPVATAVLTGWALEAWGARRAGADVAFPVSDHADYPSLVAFARASGAREVITLFGFADELAAGLRREGLFARAVTETLQLDLFGQAAAPRPRRSRRR
;
A
#
# COMPACT_ATOMS: atom_id res chain seq x y z
N MET A 1 25.27 4.94 -6.63
CA MET A 1 23.95 4.38 -6.16
C MET A 1 23.96 2.88 -6.40
N PRO A 2 23.41 2.05 -5.54
CA PRO A 2 23.30 0.62 -5.83
C PRO A 2 22.18 0.30 -6.84
N VAL A 3 21.37 1.28 -7.21
CA VAL A 3 20.21 1.13 -8.09
C VAL A 3 20.14 2.27 -9.10
N ASP A 4 19.59 1.96 -10.27
CA ASP A 4 19.28 2.92 -11.33
C ASP A 4 17.76 3.13 -11.40
N TRP A 5 17.34 4.40 -11.46
CA TRP A 5 15.97 4.73 -11.80
C TRP A 5 15.82 4.78 -13.33
N LEU A 6 15.07 3.85 -13.87
CA LEU A 6 14.84 3.73 -15.31
C LEU A 6 13.35 3.91 -15.64
N LYS A 7 13.06 4.14 -16.93
CA LYS A 7 11.68 4.18 -17.39
C LYS A 7 11.01 2.82 -17.16
N GLY A 8 10.29 2.67 -16.09
CA GLY A 8 9.60 1.42 -15.72
C GLY A 8 9.87 0.96 -14.30
N GLY A 9 10.73 1.65 -13.56
CA GLY A 9 10.97 1.36 -12.15
C GLY A 9 12.44 1.35 -11.75
N LEU A 10 12.71 0.74 -10.63
CA LEU A 10 14.00 0.67 -9.99
C LEU A 10 14.74 -0.62 -10.42
N LYS A 11 15.95 -0.52 -10.86
CA LYS A 11 16.78 -1.67 -11.26
C LYS A 11 18.06 -1.73 -10.43
N LEU A 12 18.43 -2.92 -9.97
CA LEU A 12 19.70 -3.14 -9.27
C LEU A 12 20.86 -2.96 -10.24
N GLN A 13 21.85 -2.12 -9.90
CA GLN A 13 23.03 -1.93 -10.73
C GLN A 13 23.86 -3.21 -10.84
N GLY A 14 24.28 -3.53 -12.06
CA GLY A 14 25.08 -4.72 -12.33
C GLY A 14 24.29 -6.03 -12.36
N ALA A 15 22.95 -5.99 -12.26
CA ALA A 15 22.13 -7.19 -12.27
C ALA A 15 20.88 -7.02 -13.17
N ALA A 16 20.26 -8.14 -13.56
CA ALA A 16 19.00 -8.14 -14.30
C ALA A 16 17.77 -7.90 -13.39
N LEU A 17 17.96 -7.77 -12.07
CA LEU A 17 16.89 -7.67 -11.08
C LEU A 17 16.28 -6.27 -11.03
N TRP A 18 14.95 -6.21 -11.17
CA TRP A 18 14.13 -5.03 -10.94
C TRP A 18 13.38 -5.15 -9.63
N PHE A 19 13.02 -4.01 -9.06
CA PHE A 19 12.14 -3.89 -7.90
C PHE A 19 10.84 -3.23 -8.34
N ASP A 20 9.70 -3.92 -8.19
CA ASP A 20 8.36 -3.45 -8.53
C ASP A 20 8.30 -2.79 -9.92
N ALA A 21 8.82 -3.47 -10.93
CA ALA A 21 8.81 -2.93 -12.28
C ALA A 21 7.39 -2.75 -12.79
N ARG A 22 7.05 -1.54 -13.24
CA ARG A 22 5.73 -1.16 -13.77
C ARG A 22 5.53 -1.53 -15.24
N ARG A 23 6.55 -2.10 -15.87
CA ARG A 23 6.57 -2.61 -17.23
C ARG A 23 7.15 -4.00 -17.22
N GLN A 24 6.87 -4.75 -18.28
CA GLN A 24 7.47 -6.08 -18.43
C GLN A 24 9.00 -6.01 -18.28
N ALA A 25 9.52 -6.82 -17.37
CA ALA A 25 10.93 -7.00 -17.09
C ALA A 25 11.29 -8.48 -17.22
N GLU A 26 12.56 -8.77 -17.47
CA GLU A 26 13.07 -10.13 -17.50
C GLU A 26 12.94 -10.79 -16.11
N VAL A 27 13.42 -10.11 -15.07
CA VAL A 27 13.29 -10.54 -13.66
C VAL A 27 12.88 -9.35 -12.82
N SER A 28 11.76 -9.47 -12.09
CA SER A 28 11.34 -8.48 -11.11
C SER A 28 11.01 -9.12 -9.78
N PHE A 29 11.56 -8.58 -8.70
CA PHE A 29 10.98 -8.74 -7.38
C PHE A 29 9.70 -7.90 -7.30
N VAL A 30 8.64 -8.50 -6.77
CA VAL A 30 7.33 -7.89 -6.58
C VAL A 30 7.03 -7.86 -5.10
N SER A 31 7.06 -6.66 -4.52
CA SER A 31 6.88 -6.48 -3.08
C SER A 31 5.47 -6.80 -2.62
N HIS A 32 4.46 -6.40 -3.39
CA HIS A 32 3.04 -6.64 -3.12
C HIS A 32 2.21 -6.47 -4.40
N ALA A 33 0.92 -6.84 -4.33
CA ALA A 33 0.10 -6.94 -5.54
C ALA A 33 -0.77 -5.71 -5.85
N HIS A 34 -0.41 -4.48 -5.41
CA HIS A 34 -1.06 -3.26 -5.92
C HIS A 34 -0.68 -2.99 -7.37
N THR A 35 -1.58 -2.36 -8.12
CA THR A 35 -1.47 -2.23 -9.60
C THR A 35 -0.28 -1.40 -10.06
N ASP A 36 0.23 -0.52 -9.24
CA ASP A 36 1.38 0.33 -9.50
C ASP A 36 2.73 -0.33 -9.17
N HIS A 37 2.71 -1.56 -8.63
CA HIS A 37 3.88 -2.37 -8.31
C HIS A 37 3.99 -3.66 -9.16
N ILE A 38 3.04 -3.90 -10.07
CA ILE A 38 2.97 -5.14 -10.85
C ILE A 38 2.93 -4.89 -12.36
N ALA A 39 3.51 -5.83 -13.11
CA ALA A 39 3.35 -5.97 -14.55
C ALA A 39 3.56 -7.44 -14.95
N ARG A 40 3.25 -7.82 -16.19
CA ARG A 40 3.53 -9.18 -16.70
C ARG A 40 5.03 -9.32 -16.96
N HIS A 41 5.77 -9.81 -15.95
CA HIS A 41 7.20 -10.09 -16.08
C HIS A 41 7.44 -11.46 -16.68
N ALA A 42 8.60 -11.67 -17.33
CA ALA A 42 9.01 -13.01 -17.75
C ALA A 42 9.28 -13.90 -16.52
N ARG A 43 9.86 -13.32 -15.46
CA ARG A 43 10.04 -13.97 -14.17
C ARG A 43 9.67 -13.00 -13.03
N ALA A 44 8.69 -13.38 -12.20
CA ALA A 44 8.30 -12.65 -11.01
C ALA A 44 8.76 -13.40 -9.75
N ILE A 45 9.45 -12.69 -8.86
CA ILE A 45 9.91 -13.19 -7.56
C ILE A 45 9.10 -12.47 -6.47
N GLY A 46 8.56 -13.18 -5.50
CA GLY A 46 7.78 -12.61 -4.37
C GLY A 46 7.30 -13.68 -3.43
N THR A 47 6.46 -13.34 -2.47
CA THR A 47 5.78 -14.33 -1.66
C THR A 47 4.72 -15.08 -2.49
N ARG A 48 4.33 -16.27 -2.07
CA ARG A 48 3.24 -17.03 -2.71
C ARG A 48 1.96 -16.20 -2.79
N GLU A 49 1.63 -15.52 -1.70
CA GLU A 49 0.43 -14.69 -1.57
C GLU A 49 0.47 -13.53 -2.57
N THR A 50 1.57 -12.79 -2.61
CA THR A 50 1.76 -11.68 -3.58
C THR A 50 1.65 -12.17 -5.02
N LEU A 51 2.31 -13.28 -5.37
CA LEU A 51 2.28 -13.81 -6.74
C LEU A 51 0.90 -14.31 -7.15
N THR A 52 0.16 -14.93 -6.23
CA THR A 52 -1.24 -15.35 -6.47
C THR A 52 -2.16 -14.16 -6.72
N LEU A 53 -2.09 -13.14 -5.86
CA LEU A 53 -2.87 -11.91 -5.99
C LEU A 53 -2.48 -11.12 -7.26
N MET A 54 -1.20 -11.10 -7.61
CA MET A 54 -0.70 -10.48 -8.84
C MET A 54 -1.27 -11.18 -10.09
N GLN A 55 -1.22 -12.51 -10.16
CA GLN A 55 -1.76 -13.28 -11.28
C GLN A 55 -3.27 -13.07 -11.47
N HIS A 56 -4.02 -12.93 -10.38
CA HIS A 56 -5.43 -12.55 -10.46
C HIS A 56 -5.65 -11.20 -11.17
N ARG A 57 -4.71 -10.27 -11.07
CA ARG A 57 -4.83 -8.92 -11.63
C ARG A 57 -4.29 -8.77 -13.03
N VAL A 58 -3.15 -9.37 -13.32
CA VAL A 58 -2.44 -9.20 -14.61
C VAL A 58 -2.53 -10.42 -15.52
N GLY A 59 -3.16 -11.51 -15.05
CA GLY A 59 -3.22 -12.80 -15.74
C GLY A 59 -1.98 -13.65 -15.51
N ALA A 60 -1.87 -14.76 -16.23
CA ALA A 60 -0.79 -15.73 -16.08
C ALA A 60 0.60 -15.08 -16.33
N ILE A 61 1.57 -15.53 -15.56
CA ILE A 61 2.99 -15.14 -15.63
C ILE A 61 3.79 -16.39 -15.96
N ASP A 62 4.73 -16.27 -16.89
CA ASP A 62 5.46 -17.43 -17.43
C ASP A 62 6.24 -18.18 -16.35
N VAL A 63 6.95 -17.44 -15.51
CA VAL A 63 7.71 -18.02 -14.39
C VAL A 63 7.45 -17.23 -13.10
N THR A 64 6.92 -17.92 -12.10
CA THR A 64 6.81 -17.39 -10.74
C THR A 64 7.81 -18.08 -9.82
N VAL A 65 8.48 -17.31 -8.97
CA VAL A 65 9.43 -17.83 -7.96
C VAL A 65 8.92 -17.41 -6.59
N PRO A 66 8.08 -18.26 -5.94
CA PRO A 66 7.59 -17.99 -4.60
C PRO A 66 8.71 -18.24 -3.58
N LEU A 67 9.00 -17.23 -2.77
CA LEU A 67 9.97 -17.31 -1.69
C LEU A 67 9.25 -17.17 -0.33
N ALA A 68 9.67 -17.99 0.62
CA ALA A 68 9.23 -17.83 2.00
C ALA A 68 10.02 -16.71 2.70
N TYR A 69 9.42 -16.11 3.73
CA TYR A 69 10.13 -15.13 4.55
C TYR A 69 11.32 -15.77 5.27
N ARG A 70 12.40 -15.01 5.40
CA ARG A 70 13.63 -15.37 6.13
C ARG A 70 14.36 -16.61 5.58
N GLN A 71 14.12 -16.92 4.31
CA GLN A 71 14.83 -18.01 3.62
C GLN A 71 15.70 -17.42 2.52
N PRO A 72 17.03 -17.48 2.65
CA PRO A 72 17.95 -17.03 1.62
C PRO A 72 17.78 -17.84 0.33
N TRP A 73 17.76 -17.16 -0.81
CA TRP A 73 17.65 -17.76 -2.13
C TRP A 73 18.66 -17.12 -3.10
N ALA A 74 19.37 -17.94 -3.87
CA ALA A 74 20.40 -17.47 -4.77
C ALA A 74 19.83 -17.05 -6.14
N LEU A 75 20.21 -15.86 -6.61
CA LEU A 75 19.95 -15.36 -7.96
C LEU A 75 21.31 -15.00 -8.60
N GLY A 76 21.93 -15.96 -9.30
CA GLY A 76 23.32 -15.84 -9.74
C GLY A 76 24.25 -15.71 -8.55
N ASP A 77 25.02 -14.64 -8.50
CA ASP A 77 25.93 -14.30 -7.39
C ASP A 77 25.27 -13.46 -6.26
N LEU A 78 24.00 -13.15 -6.39
CA LEU A 78 23.21 -12.42 -5.38
C LEU A 78 22.50 -13.41 -4.46
N THR A 79 22.33 -13.02 -3.20
CA THR A 79 21.42 -13.70 -2.27
C THR A 79 20.24 -12.78 -1.97
N LEU A 80 19.03 -13.28 -2.20
CA LEU A 80 17.77 -12.60 -1.90
C LEU A 80 17.14 -13.23 -0.65
N GLU A 81 16.61 -12.39 0.23
CA GLU A 81 15.89 -12.84 1.41
C GLU A 81 14.70 -11.91 1.65
N LEU A 82 13.49 -12.50 1.82
CA LEU A 82 12.27 -11.73 2.01
C LEU A 82 11.97 -11.55 3.50
N PHE A 83 11.46 -10.37 3.84
CA PHE A 83 10.95 -10.04 5.18
C PHE A 83 9.54 -9.47 5.08
N PRO A 84 8.66 -9.73 6.06
CA PRO A 84 7.33 -9.12 6.06
C PRO A 84 7.39 -7.59 5.99
N ALA A 85 6.52 -6.99 5.19
CA ALA A 85 6.39 -5.53 5.06
C ALA A 85 5.17 -4.96 5.82
N GLY A 86 4.27 -5.80 6.35
CA GLY A 86 2.96 -5.35 6.81
C GLY A 86 2.07 -5.03 5.62
N HIS A 87 1.53 -3.84 5.51
CA HIS A 87 0.82 -3.27 4.36
C HIS A 87 -0.40 -4.10 3.90
N VAL A 88 -0.18 -5.21 3.17
CA VAL A 88 -1.23 -6.15 2.71
C VAL A 88 -0.76 -7.60 2.82
N LEU A 89 -1.66 -8.56 2.64
CA LEU A 89 -1.33 -9.99 2.66
C LEU A 89 -0.20 -10.32 1.69
N GLY A 90 0.83 -10.96 2.19
CA GLY A 90 2.01 -11.38 1.42
C GLY A 90 3.00 -10.27 1.11
N ALA A 91 2.73 -9.01 1.49
CA ALA A 91 3.66 -7.93 1.23
C ALA A 91 5.03 -8.18 1.86
N ALA A 92 6.08 -8.02 1.05
CA ALA A 92 7.45 -8.33 1.42
C ALA A 92 8.41 -7.19 1.09
N GLN A 93 9.39 -7.02 1.96
CA GLN A 93 10.64 -6.34 1.69
C GLN A 93 11.63 -7.36 1.16
N VAL A 94 12.61 -6.95 0.37
CA VAL A 94 13.71 -7.82 -0.05
C VAL A 94 15.04 -7.26 0.40
N ARG A 95 15.83 -8.12 1.07
CA ARG A 95 17.25 -7.88 1.29
C ARG A 95 18.04 -8.58 0.19
N VAL A 96 18.84 -7.82 -0.53
CA VAL A 96 19.78 -8.33 -1.52
C VAL A 96 21.18 -8.21 -0.96
N THR A 97 21.85 -9.34 -0.80
CA THR A 97 23.26 -9.40 -0.40
C THR A 97 24.12 -9.63 -1.65
N ARG A 98 25.07 -8.73 -1.89
CA ARG A 98 26.04 -8.81 -2.97
C ARG A 98 27.23 -9.71 -2.61
N PRO A 99 28.05 -10.14 -3.60
CA PRO A 99 29.23 -10.97 -3.36
C PRO A 99 30.26 -10.35 -2.38
N ASP A 100 30.34 -9.03 -2.35
CA ASP A 100 31.20 -8.26 -1.44
C ASP A 100 30.62 -8.16 -0.01
N GLY A 101 29.46 -8.75 0.25
CA GLY A 101 28.76 -8.72 1.52
C GLY A 101 27.88 -7.49 1.72
N HIS A 102 27.82 -6.54 0.79
CA HIS A 102 26.98 -5.35 0.88
C HIS A 102 25.49 -5.69 0.82
N ARG A 103 24.74 -5.30 1.83
CA ARG A 103 23.31 -5.60 2.00
C ARG A 103 22.44 -4.40 1.63
N ILE A 104 21.55 -4.60 0.69
CA ILE A 104 20.59 -3.60 0.20
C ILE A 104 19.20 -4.08 0.58
N VAL A 105 18.42 -3.25 1.27
CA VAL A 105 16.99 -3.54 1.52
C VAL A 105 16.15 -2.60 0.67
N TYR A 106 15.18 -3.17 -0.04
CA TYR A 106 14.08 -2.46 -0.69
C TYR A 106 12.79 -2.79 0.04
N THR A 107 12.11 -1.78 0.58
CA THR A 107 10.92 -2.00 1.43
C THR A 107 9.66 -2.34 0.64
N GLY A 108 9.55 -1.90 -0.63
CA GLY A 108 8.24 -1.71 -1.23
C GLY A 108 7.42 -0.75 -0.37
N ASP A 109 6.09 -0.83 -0.48
CA ASP A 109 5.19 -0.16 0.47
C ASP A 109 5.15 -0.98 1.77
N PHE A 110 5.22 -0.30 2.91
CA PHE A 110 5.25 -1.00 4.19
C PHE A 110 4.49 -0.24 5.30
N SER A 111 4.12 -1.00 6.32
CA SER A 111 3.55 -0.44 7.54
C SER A 111 3.97 -1.26 8.77
N PRO A 112 4.58 -0.64 9.79
CA PRO A 112 4.99 -1.33 11.01
C PRO A 112 3.83 -1.61 11.97
N GLY A 113 2.64 -1.09 11.68
CA GLY A 113 1.43 -1.31 12.48
C GLY A 113 1.01 -2.77 12.51
N ALA A 114 0.17 -3.13 13.48
CA ALA A 114 -0.48 -4.42 13.51
C ALA A 114 -1.68 -4.43 12.56
N PHE A 115 -1.80 -5.51 11.78
CA PHE A 115 -2.93 -5.79 10.91
C PHE A 115 -3.53 -7.14 11.28
N LEU A 116 -4.85 -7.31 11.08
CA LEU A 116 -5.51 -8.59 11.23
C LEU A 116 -5.29 -9.49 10.00
N THR A 117 -4.94 -8.89 8.86
CA THR A 117 -4.88 -9.57 7.55
C THR A 117 -3.48 -9.64 6.95
N ALA A 118 -2.47 -9.08 7.59
CA ALA A 118 -1.09 -9.09 7.11
C ALA A 118 -0.09 -9.37 8.24
N THR A 119 1.00 -10.04 7.90
CA THR A 119 2.10 -10.28 8.84
C THR A 119 2.77 -8.95 9.18
N ARG A 120 3.02 -8.70 10.47
CA ARG A 120 3.66 -7.47 10.94
C ARG A 120 5.01 -7.24 10.28
N ALA A 121 5.30 -6.00 9.88
CA ALA A 121 6.58 -5.63 9.29
C ALA A 121 7.75 -5.90 10.24
N GLU A 122 8.84 -6.37 9.66
CA GLU A 122 10.14 -6.50 10.32
C GLU A 122 11.08 -5.41 9.86
N VAL A 123 12.15 -5.19 10.60
CA VAL A 123 13.21 -4.26 10.22
C VAL A 123 14.48 -5.08 9.93
N PRO A 124 14.72 -5.44 8.66
CA PRO A 124 15.96 -6.12 8.29
C PRO A 124 17.15 -5.16 8.37
N ASP A 125 18.27 -5.65 8.87
CA ASP A 125 19.52 -4.93 8.91
C ASP A 125 20.11 -4.78 7.50
N CYS A 126 20.71 -3.63 7.19
CA CYS A 126 21.30 -3.37 5.86
C CYS A 126 22.37 -2.26 5.88
N ASP A 127 23.15 -2.20 4.80
CA ASP A 127 24.10 -1.10 4.56
C ASP A 127 23.45 0.03 3.78
N THR A 128 22.53 -0.31 2.84
CA THR A 128 21.72 0.66 2.09
C THR A 128 20.24 0.30 2.22
N LEU A 129 19.44 1.27 2.66
CA LEU A 129 17.99 1.17 2.73
C LEU A 129 17.34 1.98 1.59
N ILE A 130 16.51 1.35 0.80
CA ILE A 130 15.68 1.98 -0.23
C ILE A 130 14.23 1.86 0.23
N MET A 131 13.60 2.98 0.58
CA MET A 131 12.30 2.96 1.25
C MET A 131 11.29 3.92 0.64
N GLU A 132 10.01 3.54 0.76
CA GLU A 132 8.89 4.43 0.42
C GLU A 132 8.87 5.68 1.31
N SER A 133 8.18 6.71 0.85
CA SER A 133 7.92 7.94 1.60
C SER A 133 6.55 8.54 1.29
N THR A 134 5.54 7.70 1.10
CA THR A 134 4.17 8.12 0.78
C THR A 134 3.65 9.18 1.75
N PHE A 135 3.89 9.00 3.04
CA PHE A 135 3.58 9.96 4.10
C PHE A 135 4.85 10.49 4.78
N GLY A 136 5.89 10.74 3.99
CA GLY A 136 7.23 11.19 4.44
C GLY A 136 7.32 12.65 4.91
N HIS A 137 6.21 13.40 4.96
CA HIS A 137 6.19 14.77 5.50
C HIS A 137 5.83 14.75 6.98
N PRO A 138 6.50 15.57 7.87
CA PRO A 138 6.28 15.58 9.33
C PRO A 138 4.84 15.79 9.81
N LYS A 139 3.97 16.36 8.97
CA LYS A 139 2.55 16.57 9.29
C LYS A 139 1.75 15.26 9.34
N TYR A 140 2.21 14.20 8.69
CA TYR A 140 1.49 12.93 8.68
C TYR A 140 1.85 12.12 9.92
N ARG A 141 0.94 12.14 10.87
CA ARG A 141 0.95 11.35 12.10
C ARG A 141 -0.42 10.72 12.24
N PHE A 142 -0.50 9.42 12.07
CA PHE A 142 -1.78 8.74 12.16
C PHE A 142 -2.18 8.48 13.60
N PRO A 143 -3.47 8.65 13.94
CA PRO A 143 -3.98 8.18 15.21
C PRO A 143 -3.88 6.65 15.31
N PRO A 144 -3.96 6.08 16.53
CA PRO A 144 -3.99 4.64 16.71
C PRO A 144 -5.09 3.98 15.86
N ARG A 145 -4.74 2.94 15.10
CA ARG A 145 -5.63 2.25 14.16
C ARG A 145 -6.95 1.79 14.82
N GLU A 146 -6.87 1.22 16.01
CA GLU A 146 -8.03 0.75 16.76
C GLU A 146 -9.01 1.89 17.06
N GLN A 147 -8.50 3.04 17.48
CA GLN A 147 -9.33 4.23 17.71
C GLN A 147 -10.06 4.66 16.44
N VAL A 148 -9.36 4.69 15.30
CA VAL A 148 -9.99 5.06 14.02
C VAL A 148 -11.09 4.09 13.64
N TYR A 149 -10.88 2.77 13.81
CA TYR A 149 -11.92 1.80 13.50
C TYR A 149 -13.08 1.83 14.52
N ASP A 150 -12.86 2.22 15.76
CA ASP A 150 -13.93 2.49 16.72
C ASP A 150 -14.81 3.67 16.26
N GLU A 151 -14.19 4.74 15.76
CA GLU A 151 -14.88 5.90 15.19
C GLU A 151 -15.67 5.52 13.92
N VAL A 152 -15.07 4.72 13.01
CA VAL A 152 -15.75 4.18 11.81
C VAL A 152 -16.97 3.35 12.21
N ALA A 153 -16.82 2.43 13.17
CA ALA A 153 -17.91 1.58 13.63
C ALA A 153 -19.04 2.39 14.30
N ALA A 154 -18.69 3.37 15.11
CA ALA A 154 -19.66 4.28 15.73
C ALA A 154 -20.41 5.10 14.68
N TRP A 155 -19.72 5.59 13.64
CA TRP A 155 -20.31 6.29 12.52
C TRP A 155 -21.29 5.40 11.75
N CYS A 156 -20.88 4.15 11.45
CA CYS A 156 -21.76 3.17 10.79
C CYS A 156 -23.04 2.90 11.60
N ARG A 157 -22.90 2.59 12.89
CA ARG A 157 -24.07 2.32 13.76
C ARG A 157 -25.04 3.48 13.84
N ARG A 158 -24.54 4.71 13.96
CA ARG A 158 -25.37 5.92 14.01
C ARG A 158 -26.23 6.06 12.75
N HIS A 159 -25.67 5.84 11.55
CA HIS A 159 -26.42 5.92 10.31
C HIS A 159 -27.43 4.77 10.16
N LEU A 160 -27.05 3.55 10.53
CA LEU A 160 -27.98 2.41 10.54
C LEU A 160 -29.20 2.66 11.44
N LEU A 161 -29.01 3.27 12.61
CA LEU A 161 -30.11 3.65 13.52
C LEU A 161 -31.03 4.72 12.92
N GLN A 162 -30.52 5.55 12.02
CA GLN A 162 -31.29 6.59 11.31
C GLN A 162 -31.96 6.07 10.02
N GLY A 163 -31.84 4.79 9.71
CA GLY A 163 -32.34 4.21 8.45
C GLY A 163 -31.52 4.61 7.22
N VAL A 164 -30.32 5.17 7.40
CA VAL A 164 -29.40 5.54 6.35
C VAL A 164 -28.33 4.46 6.19
N ARG A 165 -28.08 4.00 4.96
CA ARG A 165 -27.09 2.96 4.71
C ARG A 165 -25.66 3.53 4.73
N PRO A 166 -24.78 3.10 5.66
CA PRO A 166 -23.38 3.50 5.62
C PRO A 166 -22.66 2.74 4.51
N VAL A 167 -21.93 3.47 3.67
CA VAL A 167 -21.12 2.94 2.57
C VAL A 167 -19.69 3.41 2.73
N LEU A 168 -18.81 2.48 3.04
CA LEU A 168 -17.38 2.71 3.15
C LEU A 168 -16.72 2.55 1.78
N LEU A 169 -15.77 3.41 1.49
CA LEU A 169 -15.00 3.42 0.24
C LEU A 169 -13.54 3.11 0.54
N ALA A 170 -13.03 2.01 -0.01
CA ALA A 170 -11.65 1.57 0.17
C ALA A 170 -11.12 0.87 -1.08
N TYR A 171 -9.80 0.82 -1.25
CA TYR A 171 -9.20 0.03 -2.33
C TYR A 171 -9.51 -1.46 -2.17
N SER A 172 -9.77 -2.14 -3.30
CA SER A 172 -10.27 -3.53 -3.30
C SER A 172 -9.28 -4.54 -2.71
N LEU A 173 -7.96 -4.27 -2.77
CA LEU A 173 -6.93 -5.14 -2.19
C LEU A 173 -6.34 -4.49 -0.93
N GLY A 174 -6.22 -5.25 0.13
CA GLY A 174 -5.58 -4.91 1.40
C GLY A 174 -6.51 -4.16 2.33
N LYS A 175 -6.71 -2.87 2.13
CA LYS A 175 -7.52 -2.01 2.99
C LYS A 175 -8.95 -2.51 3.18
N SER A 176 -9.57 -3.04 2.13
CA SER A 176 -10.92 -3.60 2.22
C SER A 176 -10.97 -4.85 3.10
N GLN A 177 -10.04 -5.79 2.95
CA GLN A 177 -10.00 -7.01 3.75
C GLN A 177 -9.72 -6.70 5.21
N GLU A 178 -8.77 -5.80 5.49
CA GLU A 178 -8.51 -5.31 6.84
C GLU A 178 -9.74 -4.66 7.44
N SER A 179 -10.42 -3.79 6.68
CA SER A 179 -11.64 -3.11 7.15
C SER A 179 -12.78 -4.08 7.44
N ILE A 180 -12.95 -5.14 6.64
CA ILE A 180 -13.95 -6.18 6.91
C ILE A 180 -13.67 -6.85 8.25
N GLN A 181 -12.44 -7.28 8.50
CA GLN A 181 -12.04 -7.93 9.76
C GLN A 181 -12.23 -6.99 10.96
N GLN A 182 -11.81 -5.73 10.83
CA GLN A 182 -11.96 -4.72 11.87
C GLN A 182 -13.43 -4.42 12.20
N LEU A 183 -14.31 -4.38 11.19
CA LEU A 183 -15.75 -4.18 11.38
C LEU A 183 -16.41 -5.43 11.97
N ALA A 184 -16.04 -6.62 11.53
CA ALA A 184 -16.51 -7.89 12.07
C ALA A 184 -16.16 -8.03 13.56
N ALA A 185 -14.91 -7.69 13.94
CA ALA A 185 -14.48 -7.66 15.35
C ALA A 185 -15.30 -6.70 16.21
N ARG A 186 -15.96 -5.72 15.59
CA ARG A 186 -16.86 -4.75 16.22
C ARG A 186 -18.35 -5.11 16.04
N GLY A 187 -18.66 -6.32 15.58
CA GLY A 187 -20.03 -6.83 15.44
C GLY A 187 -20.83 -6.21 14.28
N LEU A 188 -20.16 -5.67 13.26
CA LEU A 188 -20.79 -5.15 12.04
C LEU A 188 -20.66 -6.13 10.89
N LYS A 189 -21.76 -6.37 10.18
CA LYS A 189 -21.80 -7.19 8.96
C LYS A 189 -21.49 -6.33 7.75
N VAL A 190 -20.76 -6.89 6.77
CA VAL A 190 -20.34 -6.17 5.58
C VAL A 190 -20.90 -6.84 4.33
N ALA A 191 -21.54 -6.03 3.48
CA ALA A 191 -21.83 -6.38 2.08
C ALA A 191 -20.79 -5.70 1.17
N ALA A 192 -19.97 -6.50 0.51
CA ALA A 192 -18.82 -6.04 -0.27
C ALA A 192 -19.09 -6.05 -1.77
N HIS A 193 -18.60 -5.05 -2.49
CA HIS A 193 -18.58 -5.01 -3.94
C HIS A 193 -17.91 -6.29 -4.50
N GLU A 194 -18.35 -6.76 -5.67
CA GLU A 194 -17.84 -7.98 -6.30
C GLU A 194 -16.32 -8.06 -6.41
N SER A 195 -15.64 -6.93 -6.75
CA SER A 195 -14.18 -6.91 -6.85
C SER A 195 -13.47 -7.04 -5.49
N ILE A 196 -14.10 -6.61 -4.40
CA ILE A 196 -13.60 -6.79 -3.04
C ILE A 196 -13.85 -8.24 -2.61
N HIS A 197 -15.05 -8.75 -2.86
CA HIS A 197 -15.43 -10.11 -2.51
C HIS A 197 -14.54 -11.16 -3.24
N ALA A 198 -14.24 -10.95 -4.52
CA ALA A 198 -13.34 -11.82 -5.29
C ALA A 198 -11.93 -11.88 -4.69
N ILE A 199 -11.37 -10.73 -4.28
CA ILE A 199 -10.07 -10.69 -3.60
C ILE A 199 -10.17 -11.31 -2.20
N SER A 200 -11.27 -11.12 -1.49
CA SER A 200 -11.49 -11.74 -0.18
C SER A 200 -11.55 -13.26 -0.24
N ALA A 201 -12.11 -13.82 -1.32
CA ALA A 201 -12.06 -15.27 -1.57
C ALA A 201 -10.62 -15.77 -1.75
N LEU A 202 -9.77 -15.04 -2.49
CA LEU A 202 -8.34 -15.38 -2.60
C LEU A 202 -7.60 -15.30 -1.27
N TYR A 203 -7.94 -14.33 -0.40
CA TYR A 203 -7.39 -14.27 0.96
C TYR A 203 -7.76 -15.54 1.75
N ALA A 204 -9.00 -16.00 1.64
CA ALA A 204 -9.45 -17.24 2.29
C ALA A 204 -8.67 -18.47 1.78
N ASP A 205 -8.48 -18.59 0.45
CA ASP A 205 -7.69 -19.66 -0.18
C ASP A 205 -6.21 -19.62 0.26
N LEU A 206 -5.72 -18.44 0.63
CA LEU A 206 -4.37 -18.21 1.16
C LEU A 206 -4.29 -18.32 2.70
N GLY A 207 -5.38 -18.76 3.36
CA GLY A 207 -5.41 -19.03 4.79
C GLY A 207 -5.83 -17.84 5.67
N VAL A 208 -6.32 -16.76 5.07
CA VAL A 208 -6.85 -15.59 5.80
C VAL A 208 -8.34 -15.41 5.46
N PRO A 209 -9.25 -16.08 6.21
CA PRO A 209 -10.68 -16.01 5.93
C PRO A 209 -11.22 -14.58 6.14
N ILE A 210 -11.99 -14.09 5.18
CA ILE A 210 -12.61 -12.78 5.20
C ILE A 210 -14.12 -12.96 5.09
N ASP A 211 -14.84 -12.66 6.17
CA ASP A 211 -16.29 -12.83 6.24
C ASP A 211 -17.02 -11.57 5.76
N ALA A 212 -17.40 -11.56 4.48
CA ALA A 212 -18.22 -10.52 3.89
C ALA A 212 -19.15 -11.11 2.83
N ARG A 213 -20.41 -10.73 2.89
CA ARG A 213 -21.37 -11.11 1.86
C ARG A 213 -21.08 -10.36 0.56
N ARG A 214 -21.22 -11.02 -0.59
CA ARG A 214 -21.21 -10.33 -1.88
C ARG A 214 -22.45 -9.43 -1.99
N PHE A 215 -22.25 -8.17 -2.37
CA PHE A 215 -23.35 -7.26 -2.66
C PHE A 215 -23.99 -7.60 -4.01
N GLU A 216 -25.30 -7.89 -4.01
CA GLU A 216 -26.08 -8.29 -5.19
C GLU A 216 -27.26 -7.34 -5.47
N GLY A 217 -27.00 -6.03 -5.31
CA GLY A 217 -27.99 -4.98 -5.59
C GLY A 217 -28.79 -4.54 -4.36
N THR A 218 -28.86 -5.34 -3.31
CA THR A 218 -29.61 -5.04 -2.08
C THR A 218 -28.77 -5.26 -0.82
N PHE A 219 -29.09 -4.53 0.24
CA PHE A 219 -28.51 -4.71 1.55
C PHE A 219 -29.49 -5.45 2.48
N GLU A 220 -28.97 -6.34 3.29
CA GLU A 220 -29.69 -6.89 4.43
C GLU A 220 -29.76 -5.90 5.60
N ALA A 221 -30.62 -6.17 6.59
CA ALA A 221 -30.73 -5.35 7.78
C ALA A 221 -29.40 -5.30 8.54
N GLY A 222 -28.96 -4.10 8.92
CA GLY A 222 -27.75 -3.89 9.72
C GLY A 222 -26.42 -4.00 8.95
N GLU A 223 -26.42 -4.24 7.65
CA GLU A 223 -25.19 -4.33 6.86
C GLU A 223 -24.57 -2.95 6.56
N VAL A 224 -23.26 -2.94 6.50
CA VAL A 224 -22.43 -1.84 6.02
C VAL A 224 -21.96 -2.17 4.60
N GLY A 225 -22.09 -1.23 3.66
CA GLY A 225 -21.54 -1.39 2.32
C GLY A 225 -20.04 -1.13 2.29
N LEU A 226 -19.27 -1.94 1.54
CA LEU A 226 -17.86 -1.68 1.28
C LEU A 226 -17.58 -1.75 -0.23
N PHE A 227 -17.11 -0.64 -0.81
CA PHE A 227 -17.00 -0.44 -2.25
C PHE A 227 -15.68 0.24 -2.63
N PRO A 228 -15.17 0.00 -3.86
CA PRO A 228 -14.04 0.77 -4.39
C PRO A 228 -14.35 2.28 -4.43
N PRO A 229 -13.34 3.17 -4.31
CA PRO A 229 -13.57 4.62 -4.17
C PRO A 229 -14.03 5.31 -5.45
N PHE A 230 -14.25 4.57 -6.54
CA PHE A 230 -14.67 5.12 -7.83
C PHE A 230 -16.20 5.22 -7.93
N LYS A 231 -16.72 6.37 -8.38
CA LYS A 231 -18.17 6.65 -8.48
C LYS A 231 -18.96 5.57 -9.23
N LYS A 232 -18.38 4.96 -10.28
CA LYS A 232 -19.02 3.90 -11.09
C LYS A 232 -19.34 2.62 -10.32
N HIS A 233 -18.68 2.39 -9.18
CA HIS A 233 -18.86 1.20 -8.36
C HIS A 233 -19.80 1.40 -7.17
N ARG A 234 -20.33 2.61 -6.98
CA ARG A 234 -21.26 2.88 -5.87
C ARG A 234 -22.59 2.16 -6.06
N PRO A 235 -23.20 1.70 -4.95
CA PRO A 235 -24.52 1.09 -5.03
C PRO A 235 -25.55 2.13 -5.52
N ARG A 236 -26.53 1.66 -6.30
CA ARG A 236 -27.63 2.46 -6.82
C ARG A 236 -28.95 1.88 -6.32
N ASP A 237 -29.98 2.72 -6.25
CA ASP A 237 -31.35 2.31 -5.92
C ASP A 237 -31.49 1.57 -4.57
N VAL A 238 -30.63 1.91 -3.59
CA VAL A 238 -30.56 1.26 -2.26
C VAL A 238 -31.12 2.13 -1.13
N GLY A 239 -31.83 3.19 -1.48
CA GLY A 239 -32.33 4.19 -0.52
C GLY A 239 -31.26 5.22 -0.09
N PRO A 240 -31.49 5.93 1.03
CA PRO A 240 -30.55 6.92 1.53
C PRO A 240 -29.21 6.29 1.92
N VAL A 241 -28.11 6.87 1.45
CA VAL A 241 -26.74 6.43 1.77
C VAL A 241 -25.94 7.57 2.39
N ALA A 242 -25.06 7.22 3.34
CA ALA A 242 -23.99 8.07 3.81
C ALA A 242 -22.66 7.41 3.43
N THR A 243 -21.72 8.18 2.92
CA THR A 243 -20.46 7.67 2.37
C THR A 243 -19.26 8.12 3.19
N ALA A 244 -18.35 7.19 3.50
CA ALA A 244 -17.08 7.51 4.12
C ALA A 244 -15.92 6.88 3.35
N VAL A 245 -14.85 7.63 3.09
CA VAL A 245 -13.63 7.07 2.49
C VAL A 245 -12.61 6.73 3.57
N LEU A 246 -12.03 5.52 3.47
CA LEU A 246 -10.95 5.04 4.35
C LEU A 246 -9.61 5.30 3.64
N THR A 247 -8.85 6.30 4.10
CA THR A 247 -7.63 6.73 3.42
C THR A 247 -6.69 7.49 4.36
N GLY A 248 -5.38 7.28 4.23
CA GLY A 248 -4.38 8.09 4.94
C GLY A 248 -4.46 9.58 4.57
N TRP A 249 -4.99 9.91 3.40
CA TRP A 249 -5.22 11.30 2.97
C TRP A 249 -6.39 11.99 3.69
N ALA A 250 -7.07 11.31 4.61
CA ALA A 250 -8.12 11.91 5.44
C ALA A 250 -7.59 13.04 6.35
N LEU A 251 -6.29 13.09 6.60
CA LEU A 251 -5.64 14.20 7.31
C LEU A 251 -5.59 15.50 6.47
N GLU A 252 -5.91 15.44 5.19
CA GLU A 252 -5.99 16.59 4.29
C GLU A 252 -7.44 17.06 4.12
N ALA A 253 -7.64 18.36 4.08
CA ALA A 253 -8.98 18.97 3.91
C ALA A 253 -9.71 18.52 2.62
N TRP A 254 -8.98 18.00 1.63
CA TRP A 254 -9.53 17.47 0.37
C TRP A 254 -9.81 15.96 0.39
N GLY A 255 -9.41 15.22 1.45
CA GLY A 255 -9.45 13.76 1.50
C GLY A 255 -10.82 13.16 1.19
N ALA A 256 -11.89 13.62 1.84
CA ALA A 256 -13.25 13.19 1.55
C ALA A 256 -13.71 13.62 0.14
N ARG A 257 -13.48 14.91 -0.20
CA ARG A 257 -13.93 15.52 -1.46
C ARG A 257 -13.35 14.83 -2.70
N ARG A 258 -12.07 14.41 -2.66
CA ARG A 258 -11.42 13.70 -3.77
C ARG A 258 -12.12 12.37 -4.10
N ALA A 259 -12.55 11.65 -3.08
CA ALA A 259 -13.34 10.44 -3.24
C ALA A 259 -14.81 10.74 -3.53
N GLY A 260 -15.26 11.99 -3.38
CA GLY A 260 -16.66 12.39 -3.41
C GLY A 260 -17.46 11.68 -2.32
N ALA A 261 -16.87 11.54 -1.13
CA ALA A 261 -17.49 11.00 0.07
C ALA A 261 -17.93 12.14 1.01
N ASP A 262 -18.87 11.85 1.91
CA ASP A 262 -19.36 12.82 2.88
C ASP A 262 -18.31 13.07 3.98
N VAL A 263 -17.60 12.03 4.39
CA VAL A 263 -16.53 12.09 5.40
C VAL A 263 -15.33 11.23 5.00
N ALA A 264 -14.18 11.44 5.66
CA ALA A 264 -12.99 10.61 5.51
C ALA A 264 -12.46 10.18 6.89
N PHE A 265 -11.98 8.94 6.97
CA PHE A 265 -11.29 8.42 8.16
C PHE A 265 -9.83 8.12 7.84
N PRO A 266 -8.88 8.47 8.73
CA PRO A 266 -7.45 8.32 8.51
C PRO A 266 -6.99 6.86 8.67
N VAL A 267 -7.50 5.97 7.81
CA VAL A 267 -7.09 4.57 7.72
C VAL A 267 -6.00 4.44 6.67
N SER A 268 -4.78 4.18 7.11
CA SER A 268 -3.62 3.98 6.24
C SER A 268 -3.04 2.58 6.38
N ASP A 269 -2.62 2.00 5.28
CA ASP A 269 -1.82 0.79 5.14
C ASP A 269 -0.33 1.10 4.89
N HIS A 270 0.05 2.38 4.86
CA HIS A 270 1.44 2.85 4.83
C HIS A 270 1.90 3.37 6.19
N ALA A 271 3.22 3.40 6.37
CA ALA A 271 3.85 4.02 7.52
C ALA A 271 3.62 5.54 7.54
N ASP A 272 3.42 6.11 8.73
CA ASP A 272 3.43 7.55 8.95
C ASP A 272 4.87 8.09 9.12
N TYR A 273 5.03 9.41 9.16
CA TYR A 273 6.35 10.02 9.27
C TYR A 273 7.19 9.54 10.47
N PRO A 274 6.67 9.48 11.72
CA PRO A 274 7.42 8.95 12.85
C PRO A 274 7.86 7.49 12.64
N SER A 275 6.99 6.67 12.07
CA SER A 275 7.27 5.25 11.78
C SER A 275 8.35 5.09 10.70
N LEU A 276 8.32 5.92 9.64
CA LEU A 276 9.34 5.95 8.60
C LEU A 276 10.71 6.30 9.19
N VAL A 277 10.79 7.32 10.04
CA VAL A 277 12.04 7.72 10.70
C VAL A 277 12.54 6.62 11.65
N ALA A 278 11.66 6.05 12.46
CA ALA A 278 12.01 4.96 13.38
C ALA A 278 12.53 3.73 12.64
N PHE A 279 11.90 3.37 11.52
CA PHE A 279 12.30 2.25 10.68
C PHE A 279 13.70 2.46 10.09
N ALA A 280 13.95 3.64 9.50
CA ALA A 280 15.26 3.97 8.93
C ALA A 280 16.38 3.90 9.98
N ARG A 281 16.12 4.37 11.20
CA ARG A 281 17.09 4.26 12.30
C ARG A 281 17.36 2.82 12.73
N ALA A 282 16.29 2.04 12.87
CA ALA A 282 16.39 0.66 13.35
C ALA A 282 17.05 -0.28 12.33
N SER A 283 17.06 0.05 11.04
CA SER A 283 17.69 -0.74 9.98
C SER A 283 19.22 -0.75 10.04
N GLY A 284 19.83 0.20 10.77
CA GLY A 284 21.28 0.35 10.83
C GLY A 284 21.92 0.80 9.51
N ALA A 285 21.14 1.22 8.53
CA ALA A 285 21.64 1.62 7.22
C ALA A 285 22.62 2.78 7.27
N ARG A 286 23.74 2.66 6.54
CA ARG A 286 24.71 3.73 6.34
C ARG A 286 24.21 4.77 5.35
N GLU A 287 23.36 4.33 4.38
CA GLU A 287 22.73 5.17 3.39
C GLU A 287 21.25 4.87 3.29
N VAL A 288 20.40 5.92 3.29
CA VAL A 288 18.96 5.81 3.07
C VAL A 288 18.58 6.51 1.78
N ILE A 289 17.89 5.80 0.91
CA ILE A 289 17.35 6.31 -0.37
C ILE A 289 15.84 6.34 -0.24
N THR A 290 15.23 7.51 -0.29
CA THR A 290 13.78 7.70 -0.18
C THR A 290 13.15 7.79 -1.56
N LEU A 291 12.00 7.12 -1.73
CA LEU A 291 11.27 7.01 -3.00
C LEU A 291 9.79 7.35 -2.78
N PHE A 292 9.15 7.83 -3.83
CA PHE A 292 7.71 8.12 -3.87
C PHE A 292 7.28 9.22 -2.90
N GLY A 293 6.03 9.69 -3.03
CA GLY A 293 5.40 10.60 -2.07
C GLY A 293 6.24 11.84 -1.70
N PHE A 294 6.58 11.96 -0.42
CA PHE A 294 7.34 13.06 0.14
C PHE A 294 8.82 12.67 0.35
N ALA A 295 9.47 12.22 -0.73
CA ALA A 295 10.83 11.69 -0.68
C ALA A 295 11.86 12.75 -0.22
N ASP A 296 11.75 13.98 -0.71
CA ASP A 296 12.66 15.07 -0.36
C ASP A 296 12.51 15.48 1.10
N GLU A 297 11.26 15.58 1.60
CA GLU A 297 10.96 15.96 2.97
C GLU A 297 11.42 14.87 3.96
N LEU A 298 11.20 13.59 3.62
CA LEU A 298 11.70 12.49 4.45
C LEU A 298 13.22 12.47 4.47
N ALA A 299 13.89 12.56 3.32
CA ALA A 299 15.36 12.60 3.25
C ALA A 299 15.93 13.77 4.06
N ALA A 300 15.30 14.96 3.95
CA ALA A 300 15.69 16.12 4.76
C ALA A 300 15.47 15.88 6.25
N GLY A 301 14.39 15.21 6.64
CA GLY A 301 14.10 14.80 8.00
C GLY A 301 15.17 13.84 8.54
N LEU A 302 15.46 12.79 7.80
CA LEU A 302 16.46 11.77 8.17
C LEU A 302 17.86 12.38 8.33
N ARG A 303 18.25 13.34 7.47
CA ARG A 303 19.54 14.07 7.64
C ARG A 303 19.59 14.88 8.92
N ARG A 304 18.49 15.51 9.34
CA ARG A 304 18.42 16.20 10.65
C ARG A 304 18.58 15.25 11.83
N GLU A 305 18.18 13.98 11.64
CA GLU A 305 18.37 12.89 12.61
C GLU A 305 19.76 12.24 12.54
N GLY A 306 20.69 12.79 11.73
CA GLY A 306 22.08 12.33 11.62
C GLY A 306 22.28 11.16 10.63
N LEU A 307 21.26 10.76 9.87
CA LEU A 307 21.38 9.72 8.87
C LEU A 307 21.84 10.31 7.52
N PHE A 308 22.68 9.56 6.77
CA PHE A 308 23.00 9.92 5.40
C PHE A 308 21.80 9.52 4.50
N ALA A 309 21.01 10.49 4.08
CA ALA A 309 19.78 10.24 3.32
C ALA A 309 19.67 11.14 2.09
N ARG A 310 19.16 10.59 1.00
CA ARG A 310 18.85 11.30 -0.24
C ARG A 310 17.57 10.80 -0.87
N ALA A 311 16.86 11.71 -1.53
CA ALA A 311 15.70 11.38 -2.34
C ALA A 311 16.14 10.96 -3.75
N VAL A 312 15.44 9.98 -4.31
CA VAL A 312 15.40 9.76 -5.75
C VAL A 312 14.04 10.29 -6.21
N THR A 313 14.08 11.51 -6.74
CA THR A 313 12.90 12.13 -7.36
C THR A 313 12.90 11.78 -8.84
N GLU A 314 11.82 11.13 -9.26
CA GLU A 314 11.53 11.02 -10.69
C GLU A 314 11.22 12.42 -11.22
N THR A 315 11.91 12.83 -12.26
CA THR A 315 11.43 13.90 -13.17
C THR A 315 10.13 13.47 -13.87
N LEU A 316 9.61 12.29 -13.54
CA LEU A 316 8.46 11.57 -14.10
C LEU A 316 7.49 11.07 -13.01
N GLN A 317 7.36 11.76 -11.89
CA GLN A 317 6.21 11.54 -11.00
C GLN A 317 4.95 12.16 -11.62
N LEU A 318 4.75 11.90 -12.93
CA LEU A 318 3.55 12.19 -13.66
C LEU A 318 2.64 10.97 -13.58
N ASP A 319 1.51 11.14 -12.91
CA ASP A 319 0.26 10.38 -13.09
C ASP A 319 0.03 9.07 -12.33
N LEU A 320 0.60 8.84 -11.16
CA LEU A 320 0.01 7.82 -10.27
C LEU A 320 -1.26 8.30 -9.55
N PHE A 321 -1.44 9.61 -9.48
CA PHE A 321 -2.63 10.24 -8.86
C PHE A 321 -3.11 11.41 -9.70
N GLY A 322 -3.49 11.22 -10.95
CA GLY A 322 -4.03 12.25 -11.82
C GLY A 322 -3.87 13.68 -11.28
N GLN A 323 -2.81 14.33 -11.62
CA GLN A 323 -2.46 15.73 -11.42
C GLN A 323 -3.11 16.46 -10.25
N ALA A 324 -2.39 16.65 -9.14
CA ALA A 324 -2.48 17.92 -8.45
C ALA A 324 -1.60 18.92 -9.22
N ALA A 325 -2.14 19.57 -10.24
CA ALA A 325 -1.48 20.69 -10.88
C ALA A 325 -1.24 21.76 -9.81
N ALA A 326 0.04 22.03 -9.51
CA ALA A 326 0.41 23.24 -8.82
C ALA A 326 -0.18 24.44 -9.61
N PRO A 327 -0.74 25.47 -8.96
CA PRO A 327 -1.29 26.61 -9.66
C PRO A 327 -0.15 27.30 -10.45
N ARG A 328 -0.25 27.29 -11.77
CA ARG A 328 0.65 28.08 -12.62
C ARG A 328 0.58 29.53 -12.18
N PRO A 329 1.72 30.22 -11.97
CA PRO A 329 1.70 31.65 -11.68
C PRO A 329 1.00 32.38 -12.83
N ARG A 330 0.00 33.19 -12.50
CA ARG A 330 -0.71 34.02 -13.46
C ARG A 330 0.30 34.93 -14.19
N ARG A 331 0.50 34.69 -15.47
CA ARG A 331 1.21 35.65 -16.33
C ARG A 331 0.44 36.98 -16.27
N SER A 332 1.07 37.98 -15.69
CA SER A 332 0.58 39.36 -15.78
C SER A 332 0.52 39.75 -17.25
N ARG A 333 -0.69 40.03 -17.77
CA ARG A 333 -0.86 40.72 -19.04
C ARG A 333 -0.32 42.14 -18.84
N ARG A 334 0.84 42.42 -19.41
CA ARG A 334 1.23 43.81 -19.66
C ARG A 334 0.32 44.36 -20.77
N ARG A 335 -0.28 45.49 -20.50
CA ARG A 335 -0.90 46.35 -21.50
C ARG A 335 0.17 47.01 -22.35
#